data_68c133692f9ef080699e107b6063b774
#
_entry.id   68c133692f9ef080699e107b6063b774
#
_cell.length_a   1.000
_cell.length_b   1.000
_cell.length_c   1.000
_cell.angle_alpha   90.00
_cell.angle_beta   90.00
_cell.angle_gamma   90.00
#
_symmetry.space_group_name_H-M   'P 1'
#
loop_
_entity.id
_entity.type
_entity.pdbx_description
1 polymer ?
#
loop_
_entity_poly.entity_id
_entity_poly.type
_entity_poly.pdbx_seq_one_letter_code
_entity_poly.pdbx_strand_id
1 'polypeptide(L)'
;PGNHFFGIKFRISPIVFEKKIDFSEYRGYIFPLSYLLDQTIIDRVKKAGSFEERIAVLSTYFLSLLAGYEGSLHPVNIVSEILEQCFQKNQFTVSIETLAAQYSISSRTLQRYFEMCTGISSKQALHVMRIRKATAHLANSPNDFHYSIYNYYDHSHFYKHLKQFLQESTLKSLQPHLKLLEGLHK
;
A
#
# COMPACT_ATOMS: atom_id res chain seq x y z
N PRO A 1 7.49 29.84 10.53
CA PRO A 1 6.29 29.20 9.99
C PRO A 1 6.66 27.81 9.54
N GLY A 2 6.09 26.78 10.22
CA GLY A 2 6.37 25.39 9.90
C GLY A 2 5.70 25.02 8.56
N ASN A 3 6.36 24.15 7.78
CA ASN A 3 5.75 23.56 6.60
C ASN A 3 4.67 22.57 7.04
N HIS A 4 3.44 22.76 6.53
CA HIS A 4 2.35 21.83 6.76
C HIS A 4 2.21 20.91 5.55
N PHE A 5 2.18 19.60 5.80
CA PHE A 5 1.95 18.60 4.77
C PHE A 5 0.54 18.02 4.92
N PHE A 6 -0.16 17.91 3.81
CA PHE A 6 -1.41 17.18 3.71
C PHE A 6 -1.24 16.07 2.66
N GLY A 7 -1.53 14.84 3.03
CA GLY A 7 -1.32 13.68 2.17
C GLY A 7 -2.51 12.72 2.19
N ILE A 8 -2.76 12.08 1.04
CA ILE A 8 -3.74 11.00 0.90
C ILE A 8 -2.98 9.74 0.55
N LYS A 9 -3.31 8.66 1.24
CA LYS A 9 -2.78 7.34 0.96
C LYS A 9 -3.91 6.42 0.52
N PHE A 10 -3.86 5.99 -0.71
CA PHE A 10 -4.78 5.00 -1.24
C PHE A 10 -4.21 3.58 -1.09
N ARG A 11 -5.08 2.59 -0.90
CA ARG A 11 -4.74 1.19 -1.16
C ARG A 11 -4.76 0.92 -2.66
N ILE A 12 -5.83 1.33 -3.30
CA ILE A 12 -6.01 1.36 -4.75
C ILE A 12 -6.49 2.77 -5.07
N SER A 13 -5.74 3.46 -5.92
CA SER A 13 -6.11 4.82 -6.30
C SER A 13 -7.27 4.81 -7.31
N PRO A 14 -8.36 5.54 -7.06
CA PRO A 14 -9.47 5.67 -8.03
C PRO A 14 -9.05 6.39 -9.32
N ILE A 15 -7.95 7.12 -9.31
CA ILE A 15 -7.42 7.85 -10.47
C ILE A 15 -7.04 6.91 -11.62
N VAL A 16 -6.70 5.66 -11.33
CA VAL A 16 -6.38 4.65 -12.35
C VAL A 16 -7.52 4.46 -13.36
N PHE A 17 -8.76 4.65 -12.93
CA PHE A 17 -9.95 4.46 -13.78
C PHE A 17 -10.21 5.64 -14.71
N GLU A 18 -9.93 6.84 -14.24
CA GLU A 18 -10.13 8.04 -15.03
C GLU A 18 -9.13 8.15 -16.19
N LYS A 19 -7.86 7.91 -15.91
CA LYS A 19 -6.76 8.21 -16.85
C LYS A 19 -6.14 7.01 -17.52
N LYS A 20 -6.62 5.79 -17.24
CA LYS A 20 -6.02 4.53 -17.72
C LYS A 20 -4.50 4.48 -17.47
N ILE A 21 -4.07 4.93 -16.29
CA ILE A 21 -2.65 5.07 -15.95
C ILE A 21 -2.05 3.67 -15.74
N ASP A 22 -0.95 3.42 -16.42
CA ASP A 22 -0.07 2.29 -16.09
C ASP A 22 0.86 2.71 -14.95
N PHE A 23 0.56 2.29 -13.74
CA PHE A 23 1.40 2.58 -12.58
C PHE A 23 2.83 2.02 -12.68
N SER A 24 3.09 1.07 -13.58
CA SER A 24 4.43 0.53 -13.77
C SER A 24 5.41 1.58 -14.28
N GLU A 25 4.94 2.55 -15.06
CA GLU A 25 5.73 3.67 -15.59
C GLU A 25 6.12 4.68 -14.51
N TYR A 26 5.40 4.72 -13.39
CA TYR A 26 5.58 5.69 -12.31
C TYR A 26 6.39 5.13 -11.12
N ARG A 27 6.99 3.96 -11.27
CA ARG A 27 7.77 3.35 -10.20
C ARG A 27 9.05 4.11 -9.91
N GLY A 28 9.29 4.36 -8.62
CA GLY A 28 10.55 4.93 -8.13
C GLY A 28 10.70 6.43 -8.33
N TYR A 29 9.69 7.13 -8.85
CA TYR A 29 9.73 8.57 -9.09
C TYR A 29 8.65 9.29 -8.28
N ILE A 30 8.92 10.57 -7.99
CA ILE A 30 7.96 11.50 -7.41
C ILE A 30 7.52 12.44 -8.52
N PHE A 31 6.24 12.41 -8.84
CA PHE A 31 5.64 13.26 -9.87
C PHE A 31 4.85 14.41 -9.24
N PRO A 32 4.75 15.57 -9.92
CA PRO A 32 3.83 16.61 -9.52
C PRO A 32 2.40 16.08 -9.44
N LEU A 33 1.65 16.48 -8.43
CA LEU A 33 0.27 16.02 -8.22
C LEU A 33 -0.65 16.37 -9.39
N SER A 34 -0.32 17.43 -10.15
CA SER A 34 -1.02 17.84 -11.38
C SER A 34 -0.97 16.81 -12.52
N TYR A 35 -0.10 15.81 -12.46
CA TYR A 35 -0.14 14.66 -13.36
C TYR A 35 -1.38 13.77 -13.15
N LEU A 36 -1.86 13.71 -11.91
CA LEU A 36 -2.92 12.82 -11.50
C LEU A 36 -4.24 13.53 -11.22
N LEU A 37 -4.18 14.74 -10.68
CA LEU A 37 -5.36 15.54 -10.33
C LEU A 37 -5.45 16.78 -11.18
N ASP A 38 -6.68 17.18 -11.47
CA ASP A 38 -6.94 18.48 -12.10
C ASP A 38 -6.43 19.61 -11.21
N GLN A 39 -5.86 20.65 -11.84
CA GLN A 39 -5.31 21.80 -11.13
C GLN A 39 -6.37 22.52 -10.30
N THR A 40 -7.61 22.53 -10.75
CA THR A 40 -8.72 23.15 -10.00
C THR A 40 -8.96 22.47 -8.65
N ILE A 41 -8.85 21.14 -8.61
CA ILE A 41 -8.98 20.37 -7.36
C ILE A 41 -7.81 20.64 -6.43
N ILE A 42 -6.59 20.67 -6.98
CA ILE A 42 -5.38 21.00 -6.21
C ILE A 42 -5.50 22.39 -5.57
N ASP A 43 -5.98 23.38 -6.32
CA ASP A 43 -6.11 24.74 -5.85
C ASP A 43 -7.23 24.87 -4.78
N ARG A 44 -8.33 24.14 -4.94
CA ARG A 44 -9.38 24.07 -3.92
C ARG A 44 -8.85 23.48 -2.60
N VAL A 45 -8.09 22.37 -2.66
CA VAL A 45 -7.46 21.76 -1.48
C VAL A 45 -6.47 22.71 -0.82
N LYS A 46 -5.67 23.44 -1.61
CA LYS A 46 -4.73 24.46 -1.08
C LYS A 46 -5.42 25.61 -0.40
N LYS A 47 -6.55 26.07 -0.92
CA LYS A 47 -7.34 27.20 -0.39
C LYS A 47 -8.19 26.81 0.84
N ALA A 48 -8.45 25.53 1.05
CA ALA A 48 -9.25 25.06 2.17
C ALA A 48 -8.59 25.43 3.52
N GLY A 49 -9.39 26.05 4.40
CA GLY A 49 -8.93 26.60 5.68
C GLY A 49 -8.71 25.53 6.76
N SER A 50 -9.39 24.37 6.66
CA SER A 50 -9.34 23.30 7.65
C SER A 50 -8.99 21.95 7.04
N PHE A 51 -8.70 20.99 7.91
CA PHE A 51 -8.47 19.59 7.51
C PHE A 51 -9.76 18.96 6.96
N GLU A 52 -10.89 19.25 7.62
CA GLU A 52 -12.22 18.74 7.26
C GLU A 52 -12.65 19.25 5.89
N GLU A 53 -12.41 20.53 5.59
CA GLU A 53 -12.68 21.10 4.26
C GLU A 53 -11.85 20.41 3.16
N ARG A 54 -10.57 20.11 3.41
CA ARG A 54 -9.73 19.37 2.46
C ARG A 54 -10.27 17.98 2.20
N ILE A 55 -10.68 17.27 3.27
CA ILE A 55 -11.33 15.96 3.15
C ILE A 55 -12.62 16.08 2.33
N ALA A 56 -13.48 17.05 2.59
CA ALA A 56 -14.74 17.24 1.87
C ALA A 56 -14.50 17.47 0.36
N VAL A 57 -13.56 18.35 0.00
CA VAL A 57 -13.19 18.59 -1.41
C VAL A 57 -12.76 17.32 -2.11
N LEU A 58 -11.87 16.55 -1.48
CA LEU A 58 -11.33 15.33 -2.07
C LEU A 58 -12.34 14.19 -2.11
N SER A 59 -13.15 14.04 -1.05
CA SER A 59 -14.22 13.03 -1.02
C SER A 59 -15.23 13.28 -2.13
N THR A 60 -15.68 14.53 -2.30
CA THR A 60 -16.60 14.89 -3.38
C THR A 60 -16.00 14.58 -4.75
N TYR A 61 -14.74 14.93 -4.96
CA TYR A 61 -14.05 14.67 -6.22
C TYR A 61 -13.95 13.16 -6.51
N PHE A 62 -13.46 12.36 -5.56
CA PHE A 62 -13.30 10.92 -5.78
C PHE A 62 -14.63 10.18 -5.89
N LEU A 63 -15.66 10.61 -5.16
CA LEU A 63 -17.00 10.05 -5.31
C LEU A 63 -17.58 10.37 -6.69
N SER A 64 -17.35 11.57 -7.22
CA SER A 64 -17.79 11.90 -8.58
C SER A 64 -17.08 11.07 -9.66
N LEU A 65 -15.78 10.81 -9.48
CA LEU A 65 -15.03 9.89 -10.38
C LEU A 65 -15.62 8.48 -10.38
N LEU A 66 -15.91 7.96 -9.19
CA LEU A 66 -16.49 6.62 -9.05
C LEU A 66 -17.92 6.56 -9.65
N ALA A 67 -18.72 7.60 -9.45
CA ALA A 67 -20.09 7.68 -10.00
C ALA A 67 -20.09 7.78 -11.53
N GLY A 68 -19.09 8.45 -12.12
CA GLY A 68 -18.92 8.55 -13.57
C GLY A 68 -18.22 7.36 -14.23
N TYR A 69 -17.77 6.37 -13.46
CA TYR A 69 -17.06 5.23 -14.01
C TYR A 69 -18.01 4.19 -14.59
N GLU A 70 -17.99 4.03 -15.92
CA GLU A 70 -18.86 3.08 -16.65
C GLU A 70 -18.31 1.65 -16.68
N GLY A 71 -17.09 1.43 -16.18
CA GLY A 71 -16.47 0.09 -16.15
C GLY A 71 -16.87 -0.74 -14.93
N SER A 72 -16.42 -1.99 -14.90
CA SER A 72 -16.67 -2.88 -13.77
C SER A 72 -15.72 -2.59 -12.62
N LEU A 73 -16.27 -2.32 -11.44
CA LEU A 73 -15.50 -2.23 -10.18
C LEU A 73 -15.15 -3.59 -9.57
N HIS A 74 -15.62 -4.69 -10.18
CA HIS A 74 -15.39 -6.04 -9.67
C HIS A 74 -13.91 -6.39 -9.42
N PRO A 75 -12.95 -6.07 -10.33
CA PRO A 75 -11.54 -6.28 -10.06
C PRO A 75 -11.02 -5.50 -8.85
N VAL A 76 -11.46 -4.25 -8.70
CA VAL A 76 -11.06 -3.38 -7.59
C VAL A 76 -11.57 -3.90 -6.26
N ASN A 77 -12.83 -4.33 -6.22
CA ASN A 77 -13.45 -4.88 -5.03
C ASN A 77 -12.72 -6.14 -4.57
N ILE A 78 -12.45 -7.09 -5.49
CA ILE A 78 -11.69 -8.30 -5.18
C ILE A 78 -10.29 -7.99 -4.64
N VAL A 79 -9.54 -7.13 -5.33
CA VAL A 79 -8.18 -6.80 -4.90
C VAL A 79 -8.17 -6.06 -3.56
N SER A 80 -9.10 -5.11 -3.36
CA SER A 80 -9.24 -4.39 -2.08
C SER A 80 -9.56 -5.34 -0.94
N GLU A 81 -10.48 -6.27 -1.15
CA GLU A 81 -10.90 -7.24 -0.14
C GLU A 81 -9.77 -8.22 0.22
N ILE A 82 -9.05 -8.75 -0.78
CA ILE A 82 -7.88 -9.60 -0.55
C ILE A 82 -6.81 -8.86 0.26
N LEU A 83 -6.49 -7.63 -0.14
CA LEU A 83 -5.49 -6.82 0.55
C LEU A 83 -5.91 -6.55 2.00
N GLU A 84 -7.20 -6.25 2.24
CA GLU A 84 -7.74 -6.04 3.58
C GLU A 84 -7.66 -7.32 4.43
N GLN A 85 -8.16 -8.43 3.92
CA GLN A 85 -8.17 -9.71 4.64
C GLN A 85 -6.75 -10.18 4.99
N CYS A 86 -5.83 -10.13 4.02
CA CYS A 86 -4.43 -10.49 4.25
C CYS A 86 -3.77 -9.58 5.28
N PHE A 87 -4.07 -8.28 5.24
CA PHE A 87 -3.55 -7.32 6.20
C PHE A 87 -4.08 -7.57 7.61
N GLN A 88 -5.38 -7.77 7.77
CA GLN A 88 -6.00 -7.99 9.08
C GLN A 88 -5.52 -9.29 9.74
N LYS A 89 -5.46 -10.36 8.97
CA LYS A 89 -5.14 -11.70 9.45
C LYS A 89 -3.64 -12.06 9.42
N ASN A 90 -2.75 -11.16 9.00
CA ASN A 90 -1.32 -11.43 8.74
C ASN A 90 -1.08 -12.59 7.73
N GLN A 91 -2.02 -12.82 6.81
CA GLN A 91 -1.97 -13.92 5.85
C GLN A 91 -1.29 -13.50 4.53
N PHE A 92 0.00 -13.19 4.59
CA PHE A 92 0.75 -12.70 3.41
C PHE A 92 1.42 -13.79 2.58
N THR A 93 1.33 -15.05 3.03
CA THR A 93 1.96 -16.22 2.38
C THR A 93 0.95 -17.18 1.77
N VAL A 94 -0.34 -16.80 1.76
CA VAL A 94 -1.40 -17.57 1.11
C VAL A 94 -1.10 -17.68 -0.38
N SER A 95 -1.32 -18.85 -0.96
CA SER A 95 -1.08 -19.06 -2.39
C SER A 95 -2.06 -18.25 -3.25
N ILE A 96 -1.61 -17.83 -4.42
CA ILE A 96 -2.45 -17.05 -5.35
C ILE A 96 -3.61 -17.91 -5.87
N GLU A 97 -3.39 -19.20 -5.99
CA GLU A 97 -4.41 -20.18 -6.37
C GLU A 97 -5.54 -20.24 -5.33
N THR A 98 -5.16 -20.29 -4.04
CA THR A 98 -6.13 -20.27 -2.93
C THR A 98 -6.93 -18.99 -2.91
N LEU A 99 -6.28 -17.84 -3.08
CA LEU A 99 -6.96 -16.53 -3.15
C LEU A 99 -7.89 -16.43 -4.35
N ALA A 100 -7.46 -16.90 -5.52
CA ALA A 100 -8.29 -16.88 -6.73
C ALA A 100 -9.52 -17.78 -6.60
N ALA A 101 -9.37 -18.97 -6.00
CA ALA A 101 -10.45 -19.91 -5.77
C ALA A 101 -11.57 -19.33 -4.88
N GLN A 102 -11.23 -18.48 -3.89
CA GLN A 102 -12.22 -17.82 -3.02
C GLN A 102 -13.20 -16.93 -3.79
N TYR A 103 -12.78 -16.41 -4.95
CA TYR A 103 -13.58 -15.54 -5.82
C TYR A 103 -14.04 -16.23 -7.10
N SER A 104 -13.88 -17.56 -7.20
CA SER A 104 -14.25 -18.36 -8.38
C SER A 104 -13.62 -17.85 -9.68
N ILE A 105 -12.39 -17.35 -9.62
CA ILE A 105 -11.61 -16.88 -10.77
C ILE A 105 -10.29 -17.66 -10.90
N SER A 106 -9.68 -17.60 -12.10
CA SER A 106 -8.36 -18.19 -12.29
C SER A 106 -7.24 -17.34 -11.66
N SER A 107 -6.12 -17.98 -11.30
CA SER A 107 -4.91 -17.27 -10.83
C SER A 107 -4.42 -16.23 -11.84
N ARG A 108 -4.54 -16.50 -13.15
CA ARG A 108 -4.22 -15.55 -14.22
C ARG A 108 -5.12 -14.33 -14.20
N THR A 109 -6.42 -14.53 -13.96
CA THR A 109 -7.38 -13.41 -13.83
C THR A 109 -7.07 -12.56 -12.62
N LEU A 110 -6.81 -13.21 -11.47
CA LEU A 110 -6.44 -12.50 -10.25
C LEU A 110 -5.15 -11.70 -10.42
N GLN A 111 -4.13 -12.30 -11.07
CA GLN A 111 -2.87 -11.62 -11.38
C GLN A 111 -3.12 -10.35 -12.20
N ARG A 112 -3.91 -10.43 -13.27
CA ARG A 112 -4.29 -9.28 -14.11
C ARG A 112 -5.03 -8.20 -13.30
N TYR A 113 -5.89 -8.59 -12.35
CA TYR A 113 -6.59 -7.64 -11.49
C TYR A 113 -5.60 -6.88 -10.58
N PHE A 114 -4.64 -7.58 -9.99
CA PHE A 114 -3.60 -6.93 -9.20
C PHE A 114 -2.75 -5.96 -10.04
N GLU A 115 -2.30 -6.37 -11.21
CA GLU A 115 -1.50 -5.52 -12.10
C GLU A 115 -2.29 -4.26 -12.51
N MET A 116 -3.56 -4.42 -12.87
CA MET A 116 -4.42 -3.30 -13.21
C MET A 116 -4.62 -2.34 -12.03
N CYS A 117 -4.86 -2.87 -10.82
CA CYS A 117 -5.21 -2.06 -9.65
C CYS A 117 -3.99 -1.46 -8.93
N THR A 118 -2.83 -2.11 -9.01
CA THR A 118 -1.66 -1.76 -8.19
C THR A 118 -0.38 -1.54 -9.00
N GLY A 119 -0.38 -1.88 -10.27
CA GLY A 119 0.80 -1.85 -11.14
C GLY A 119 1.86 -2.92 -10.82
N ILE A 120 1.57 -3.83 -9.89
CA ILE A 120 2.50 -4.90 -9.48
C ILE A 120 1.79 -6.25 -9.39
N SER A 121 2.57 -7.32 -9.40
CA SER A 121 2.02 -8.67 -9.26
C SER A 121 1.36 -8.87 -7.89
N SER A 122 0.39 -9.79 -7.80
CA SER A 122 -0.27 -10.16 -6.55
C SER A 122 0.73 -10.56 -5.47
N LYS A 123 1.74 -11.39 -5.83
CA LYS A 123 2.80 -11.81 -4.93
C LYS A 123 3.64 -10.63 -4.43
N GLN A 124 3.98 -9.68 -5.30
CA GLN A 124 4.69 -8.46 -4.90
C GLN A 124 3.85 -7.58 -3.99
N ALA A 125 2.55 -7.40 -4.28
CA ALA A 125 1.65 -6.60 -3.46
C ALA A 125 1.57 -7.15 -2.02
N LEU A 126 1.34 -8.46 -1.87
CA LEU A 126 1.31 -9.11 -0.56
C LEU A 126 2.65 -9.01 0.16
N HIS A 127 3.76 -9.16 -0.57
CA HIS A 127 5.10 -9.02 -0.01
C HIS A 127 5.37 -7.60 0.52
N VAL A 128 5.02 -6.57 -0.26
CA VAL A 128 5.14 -5.16 0.18
C VAL A 128 4.29 -4.90 1.42
N MET A 129 3.07 -5.41 1.47
CA MET A 129 2.21 -5.26 2.65
C MET A 129 2.78 -5.95 3.88
N ARG A 130 3.28 -7.17 3.71
CA ARG A 130 3.93 -7.96 4.76
C ARG A 130 5.08 -7.19 5.40
N ILE A 131 6.04 -6.71 4.60
CA ILE A 131 7.21 -6.01 5.11
C ILE A 131 6.82 -4.66 5.75
N ARG A 132 5.87 -3.93 5.16
CA ARG A 132 5.38 -2.66 5.74
C ARG A 132 4.72 -2.85 7.09
N LYS A 133 3.88 -3.87 7.25
CA LYS A 133 3.21 -4.16 8.52
C LYS A 133 4.21 -4.61 9.58
N ALA A 134 5.14 -5.50 9.22
CA ALA A 134 6.20 -5.96 10.10
C ALA A 134 7.11 -4.79 10.56
N THR A 135 7.50 -3.91 9.63
CA THR A 135 8.33 -2.74 9.94
C THR A 135 7.60 -1.75 10.85
N ALA A 136 6.31 -1.49 10.59
CA ALA A 136 5.51 -0.61 11.44
C ALA A 136 5.35 -1.18 12.86
N HIS A 137 5.16 -2.49 13.00
CA HIS A 137 5.12 -3.14 14.32
C HIS A 137 6.47 -3.02 15.04
N LEU A 138 7.57 -3.36 14.36
CA LEU A 138 8.92 -3.22 14.93
C LEU A 138 9.22 -1.79 15.39
N ALA A 139 8.80 -0.78 14.63
CA ALA A 139 9.05 0.63 14.99
C ALA A 139 8.20 1.11 16.16
N ASN A 140 6.94 0.66 16.28
CA ASN A 140 5.99 1.14 17.29
C ASN A 140 6.01 0.32 18.59
N SER A 141 6.30 -0.98 18.50
CA SER A 141 6.25 -1.92 19.63
C SER A 141 7.38 -2.94 19.52
N PRO A 142 8.64 -2.52 19.61
CA PRO A 142 9.81 -3.40 19.37
C PRO A 142 9.88 -4.59 20.37
N ASN A 143 9.40 -4.40 21.60
CA ASN A 143 9.43 -5.44 22.64
C ASN A 143 8.42 -6.58 22.36
N ASP A 144 7.34 -6.27 21.65
CA ASP A 144 6.29 -7.25 21.31
C ASP A 144 6.47 -7.83 19.89
N PHE A 145 7.46 -7.32 19.15
CA PHE A 145 7.70 -7.73 17.79
C PHE A 145 8.40 -9.08 17.73
N HIS A 146 7.83 -9.99 16.95
CA HIS A 146 8.51 -11.21 16.52
C HIS A 146 8.28 -11.42 15.02
N TYR A 147 9.32 -11.70 14.27
CA TYR A 147 9.25 -11.84 12.81
C TYR A 147 8.32 -12.98 12.36
N SER A 148 8.17 -14.05 13.17
CA SER A 148 7.27 -15.17 12.85
C SER A 148 5.80 -14.79 12.78
N ILE A 149 5.35 -13.71 13.49
CA ILE A 149 3.99 -13.17 13.39
C ILE A 149 3.64 -12.82 11.93
N TYR A 150 4.68 -12.48 11.15
CA TYR A 150 4.59 -12.13 9.75
C TYR A 150 5.07 -13.26 8.82
N ASN A 151 5.13 -14.51 9.32
CA ASN A 151 5.58 -15.69 8.57
C ASN A 151 7.00 -15.60 8.02
N TYR A 152 7.90 -14.84 8.65
CA TYR A 152 9.33 -14.93 8.38
C TYR A 152 9.91 -16.13 9.14
N TYR A 153 10.76 -16.90 8.46
CA TYR A 153 11.37 -18.09 9.04
C TYR A 153 12.39 -17.72 10.12
N ASP A 154 13.23 -16.74 9.82
CA ASP A 154 14.28 -16.26 10.71
C ASP A 154 14.54 -14.75 10.56
N HIS A 155 15.38 -14.20 11.43
CA HIS A 155 15.78 -12.81 11.41
C HIS A 155 16.50 -12.41 10.11
N SER A 156 17.35 -13.30 9.57
CA SER A 156 18.12 -13.02 8.35
C SER A 156 17.20 -12.88 7.14
N HIS A 157 16.18 -13.74 7.05
CA HIS A 157 15.15 -13.65 6.02
C HIS A 157 14.34 -12.35 6.13
N PHE A 158 13.93 -11.96 7.35
CA PHE A 158 13.27 -10.68 7.59
C PHE A 158 14.16 -9.50 7.20
N TYR A 159 15.42 -9.49 7.66
CA TYR A 159 16.36 -8.42 7.41
C TYR A 159 16.73 -8.25 5.92
N LYS A 160 16.85 -9.36 5.18
CA LYS A 160 17.06 -9.34 3.73
C LYS A 160 15.93 -8.62 3.02
N HIS A 161 14.68 -8.91 3.38
CA HIS A 161 13.53 -8.23 2.80
C HIS A 161 13.44 -6.76 3.23
N LEU A 162 13.76 -6.48 4.49
CA LEU A 162 13.80 -5.11 5.00
C LEU A 162 14.76 -4.23 4.19
N LYS A 163 15.96 -4.73 3.90
CA LYS A 163 16.94 -4.03 3.04
C LYS A 163 16.45 -3.76 1.63
N GLN A 164 15.64 -4.62 1.07
CA GLN A 164 15.10 -4.45 -0.29
C GLN A 164 14.07 -3.34 -0.39
N PHE A 165 13.37 -3.04 0.72
CA PHE A 165 12.23 -2.12 0.72
C PHE A 165 12.49 -0.79 1.43
N LEU A 166 13.51 -0.71 2.26
CA LEU A 166 13.84 0.51 3.00
C LEU A 166 15.05 1.19 2.42
N GLN A 167 14.99 2.51 2.37
CA GLN A 167 16.19 3.31 2.11
C GLN A 167 17.18 3.16 3.27
N GLU A 168 18.46 3.37 2.98
CA GLU A 168 19.54 3.19 3.94
C GLU A 168 19.37 4.05 5.21
N SER A 169 18.87 5.28 5.06
CA SER A 169 18.59 6.18 6.19
C SER A 169 17.53 5.61 7.14
N THR A 170 16.44 5.06 6.58
CA THR A 170 15.36 4.43 7.35
C THR A 170 15.85 3.14 8.01
N LEU A 171 16.67 2.37 7.31
CA LEU A 171 17.26 1.16 7.85
C LEU A 171 18.15 1.47 9.05
N LYS A 172 18.96 2.52 8.96
CA LYS A 172 19.81 2.98 10.09
C LYS A 172 18.99 3.40 11.31
N SER A 173 17.85 4.06 11.12
CA SER A 173 16.95 4.44 12.21
C SER A 173 16.31 3.25 12.94
N LEU A 174 16.13 2.11 12.24
CA LEU A 174 15.62 0.87 12.81
C LEU A 174 16.70 -0.04 13.43
N GLN A 175 17.97 0.25 13.21
CA GLN A 175 19.08 -0.59 13.71
C GLN A 175 19.05 -0.84 15.24
N PRO A 176 18.73 0.14 16.11
CA PRO A 176 18.63 -0.12 17.55
C PRO A 176 17.60 -1.23 17.87
N HIS A 177 16.45 -1.21 17.19
CA HIS A 177 15.40 -2.21 17.38
C HIS A 177 15.79 -3.58 16.83
N LEU A 178 16.51 -3.62 15.70
CA LEU A 178 17.02 -4.86 15.14
C LEU A 178 18.05 -5.54 16.03
N LYS A 179 18.95 -4.77 16.68
CA LYS A 179 19.92 -5.30 17.65
C LYS A 179 19.26 -5.87 18.91
N LEU A 180 18.15 -5.26 19.36
CA LEU A 180 17.34 -5.80 20.46
C LEU A 180 16.82 -7.21 20.11
N LEU A 181 16.35 -7.42 18.90
CA LEU A 181 15.88 -8.74 18.45
C LEU A 181 17.00 -9.79 18.40
N GLU A 182 18.23 -9.41 18.00
CA GLU A 182 19.38 -10.31 18.01
C GLU A 182 19.78 -10.74 19.44
N GLY A 183 19.57 -9.85 20.42
CA GLY A 183 19.85 -10.11 21.84
C GLY A 183 18.82 -11.01 22.53
N LEU A 184 17.57 -11.05 22.04
CA LEU A 184 16.49 -11.85 22.62
C LEU A 184 16.49 -13.32 22.13
N HIS A 185 17.30 -13.65 21.14
CA HIS A 185 17.41 -14.99 20.53
C HIS A 185 18.71 -15.73 20.89
N LYS A 186 19.46 -15.22 21.88
CA LYS A 186 20.57 -15.93 22.55
C LYS A 186 20.11 -16.44 23.91
#